data_5c45dfe2dfe1e79567c51c69855a4c1c
#
_entry.id   5c45dfe2dfe1e79567c51c69855a4c1c
#
_cell.length_a   1.000
_cell.length_b   1.000
_cell.length_c   1.000
_cell.angle_alpha   90.00
_cell.angle_beta   90.00
_cell.angle_gamma   90.00
#
_symmetry.space_group_name_H-M   'P 1'
#
loop_
_entity.id
_entity.type
_entity.pdbx_description
1 polymer ?
#
loop_
_entity_poly.entity_id
_entity_poly.type
_entity_poly.pdbx_seq_one_letter_code
_entity_poly.pdbx_strand_id
1 'polypeptide(L)'
;MNKRIININDIIPNEEYGIIRRNKRREMIEFKKFRRLDVGPVASLYFESRETMIYQIQEMAYVEKITKQELNEELKSYNPLVPDGRELTATMMIEIDDPLRRKNFLSRLGGVEEKVKIVIGSHQIYAESEKDIDRTTREGKTSAVHFLHFKFNNELVEAFKNKNNMIQIGIDHEEYGHLSIISDKVREELAKEFI
;
A
#
# COMPACT_ATOMS: atom_id res chain seq x y z
N MET A 1 11.77 -3.13 21.53
CA MET A 1 10.61 -3.93 21.10
C MET A 1 10.16 -3.36 19.78
N ASN A 2 10.22 -4.15 18.72
CA ASN A 2 9.81 -3.70 17.39
C ASN A 2 8.28 -3.63 17.35
N LYS A 3 7.70 -2.44 17.46
CA LYS A 3 6.24 -2.21 17.48
C LYS A 3 5.69 -2.27 16.04
N ARG A 4 5.78 -3.42 15.39
CA ARG A 4 5.22 -3.61 14.04
C ARG A 4 3.77 -4.09 14.06
N ILE A 5 3.26 -4.54 15.20
CA ILE A 5 1.86 -4.94 15.39
C ILE A 5 1.10 -3.76 16.01
N ILE A 6 -0.03 -3.41 15.42
CA ILE A 6 -0.98 -2.43 15.96
C ILE A 6 -1.90 -3.13 16.93
N ASN A 7 -2.02 -2.57 18.14
CA ASN A 7 -2.90 -3.05 19.18
C ASN A 7 -4.01 -2.04 19.46
N ILE A 8 -5.04 -2.48 20.16
CA ILE A 8 -6.18 -1.62 20.52
C ILE A 8 -5.76 -0.37 21.29
N ASN A 9 -4.68 -0.43 22.07
CA ASN A 9 -4.14 0.72 22.83
C ASN A 9 -3.42 1.75 21.96
N ASP A 10 -3.15 1.42 20.70
CA ASP A 10 -2.59 2.37 19.72
C ASP A 10 -3.68 3.24 19.08
N ILE A 11 -4.96 2.89 19.31
CA ILE A 11 -6.13 3.61 18.77
C ILE A 11 -6.72 4.50 19.86
N ILE A 12 -6.83 5.77 19.56
CA ILE A 12 -7.31 6.80 20.49
C ILE A 12 -8.86 6.73 20.59
N PRO A 13 -9.47 6.95 21.76
CA PRO A 13 -10.92 7.08 21.89
C PRO A 13 -11.49 8.13 20.94
N ASN A 14 -12.67 7.85 20.36
CA ASN A 14 -13.27 8.70 19.32
C ASN A 14 -13.49 10.15 19.75
N GLU A 15 -13.84 10.38 21.02
CA GLU A 15 -14.02 11.72 21.59
C GLU A 15 -12.72 12.53 21.56
N GLU A 16 -11.61 11.91 21.96
CA GLU A 16 -10.28 12.53 21.95
C GLU A 16 -9.78 12.72 20.52
N TYR A 17 -9.97 11.69 19.67
CA TYR A 17 -9.56 11.75 18.27
C TYR A 17 -10.27 12.88 17.52
N GLY A 18 -11.57 13.08 17.75
CA GLY A 18 -12.36 14.14 17.13
C GLY A 18 -11.73 15.53 17.32
N ILE A 19 -11.14 15.79 18.48
CA ILE A 19 -10.49 17.07 18.82
C ILE A 19 -9.23 17.27 17.95
N ILE A 20 -8.42 16.25 17.77
CA ILE A 20 -7.12 16.33 17.09
C ILE A 20 -7.16 15.91 15.61
N ARG A 21 -8.28 15.35 15.12
CA ARG A 21 -8.42 14.77 13.79
C ARG A 21 -7.94 15.69 12.66
N ARG A 22 -8.29 16.98 12.71
CA ARG A 22 -7.89 17.95 11.69
C ARG A 22 -6.36 18.10 11.59
N ASN A 23 -5.69 18.06 12.72
CA ASN A 23 -4.23 18.15 12.78
C ASN A 23 -3.60 16.83 12.31
N LYS A 24 -4.12 15.69 12.78
CA LYS A 24 -3.68 14.36 12.35
C LYS A 24 -3.80 14.16 10.84
N ARG A 25 -4.90 14.63 10.24
CA ARG A 25 -5.07 14.60 8.79
C ARG A 25 -3.99 15.40 8.06
N ARG A 26 -3.63 16.59 8.54
CA ARG A 26 -2.56 17.40 7.93
C ARG A 26 -1.19 16.73 8.07
N GLU A 27 -0.87 16.20 9.24
CA GLU A 27 0.36 15.44 9.49
C GLU A 27 0.46 14.24 8.54
N MET A 28 -0.64 13.50 8.36
CA MET A 28 -0.67 12.32 7.49
C MET A 28 -0.55 12.66 6.00
N ILE A 29 -1.10 13.78 5.56
CA ILE A 29 -0.91 14.27 4.17
C ILE A 29 0.58 14.51 3.89
N GLU A 30 1.29 15.19 4.80
CA GLU A 30 2.73 15.42 4.66
C GLU A 30 3.54 14.11 4.76
N PHE A 31 3.17 13.22 5.67
CA PHE A 31 3.81 11.91 5.84
C PHE A 31 3.68 11.06 4.56
N LYS A 32 2.50 11.02 3.94
CA LYS A 32 2.23 10.23 2.73
C LYS A 32 2.84 10.83 1.46
N LYS A 33 3.38 12.05 1.49
CA LYS A 33 3.88 12.79 0.31
C LYS A 33 4.95 12.04 -0.49
N PHE A 34 5.81 11.28 0.19
CA PHE A 34 6.86 10.48 -0.44
C PHE A 34 6.56 8.97 -0.37
N ARG A 35 5.31 8.60 -0.13
CA ARG A 35 4.84 7.22 -0.08
C ARG A 35 3.83 6.89 -1.19
N ARG A 36 3.49 7.86 -2.03
CA ARG A 36 2.65 7.65 -3.21
C ARG A 36 3.51 7.70 -4.47
N LEU A 37 3.26 6.75 -5.38
CA LEU A 37 3.88 6.69 -6.68
C LEU A 37 2.84 6.31 -7.73
N ASP A 38 2.71 7.16 -8.76
CA ASP A 38 1.84 6.88 -9.89
C ASP A 38 2.58 6.00 -10.91
N VAL A 39 1.91 4.96 -11.41
CA VAL A 39 2.41 4.04 -12.43
C VAL A 39 1.49 4.10 -13.63
N GLY A 40 1.85 4.92 -14.62
CA GLY A 40 0.98 5.24 -15.74
C GLY A 40 -0.18 6.18 -15.35
N PRO A 41 -1.24 6.28 -16.22
CA PRO A 41 -2.26 7.34 -16.09
C PRO A 41 -3.36 7.06 -15.07
N VAL A 42 -3.50 5.82 -14.56
CA VAL A 42 -4.65 5.46 -13.72
C VAL A 42 -4.30 4.58 -12.52
N ALA A 43 -3.06 4.06 -12.41
CA ALA A 43 -2.65 3.27 -11.26
C ALA A 43 -1.77 4.08 -10.33
N SER A 44 -2.06 4.03 -9.03
CA SER A 44 -1.25 4.63 -7.98
C SER A 44 -0.94 3.58 -6.91
N LEU A 45 0.30 3.55 -6.42
CA LEU A 45 0.71 2.75 -5.28
C LEU A 45 0.91 3.66 -4.08
N TYR A 46 0.27 3.32 -2.98
CA TYR A 46 0.41 3.95 -1.68
C TYR A 46 1.19 2.99 -0.79
N PHE A 47 2.47 3.26 -0.56
CA PHE A 47 3.32 2.43 0.31
C PHE A 47 2.93 2.63 1.77
N GLU A 48 2.60 1.53 2.43
CA GLU A 48 2.10 1.55 3.78
C GLU A 48 3.23 1.53 4.82
N SER A 49 2.88 1.90 6.01
CA SER A 49 3.69 1.82 7.22
C SER A 49 2.78 1.56 8.42
N ARG A 50 3.37 1.36 9.59
CA ARG A 50 2.59 1.27 10.82
C ARG A 50 1.75 2.54 11.06
N GLU A 51 2.29 3.70 10.79
CA GLU A 51 1.63 5.00 10.98
C GLU A 51 0.44 5.18 10.04
N THR A 52 0.58 4.76 8.75
CA THR A 52 -0.53 4.85 7.78
C THR A 52 -1.66 3.90 8.15
N MET A 53 -1.33 2.71 8.65
CA MET A 53 -2.34 1.72 9.08
C MET A 53 -3.04 2.14 10.37
N ILE A 54 -2.32 2.67 11.37
CA ILE A 54 -2.97 3.26 12.55
C ILE A 54 -3.94 4.37 12.14
N TYR A 55 -3.50 5.25 11.24
CA TYR A 55 -4.35 6.34 10.77
C TYR A 55 -5.60 5.81 10.05
N GLN A 56 -5.46 4.80 9.21
CA GLN A 56 -6.58 4.16 8.49
C GLN A 56 -7.61 3.57 9.45
N ILE A 57 -7.14 2.76 10.41
CA ILE A 57 -8.01 2.13 11.42
C ILE A 57 -8.68 3.20 12.28
N GLN A 58 -7.94 4.24 12.69
CA GLN A 58 -8.47 5.33 13.49
C GLN A 58 -9.56 6.13 12.76
N GLU A 59 -9.38 6.43 11.46
CA GLU A 59 -10.39 7.11 10.65
C GLU A 59 -11.66 6.24 10.49
N MET A 60 -11.51 4.93 10.26
CA MET A 60 -12.65 4.01 10.19
C MET A 60 -13.38 3.95 11.52
N ALA A 61 -12.66 3.77 12.64
CA ALA A 61 -13.23 3.74 13.96
C ALA A 61 -14.04 5.01 14.29
N TYR A 62 -13.53 6.16 13.87
CA TYR A 62 -14.18 7.44 14.10
C TYR A 62 -15.41 7.65 13.21
N VAL A 63 -15.30 7.35 11.90
CA VAL A 63 -16.37 7.63 10.93
C VAL A 63 -17.53 6.65 11.07
N GLU A 64 -17.22 5.36 11.23
CA GLU A 64 -18.21 4.29 11.30
C GLU A 64 -18.70 4.03 12.72
N LYS A 65 -18.08 4.68 13.72
CA LYS A 65 -18.40 4.52 15.15
C LYS A 65 -18.41 3.04 15.58
N ILE A 66 -17.43 2.30 15.07
CA ILE A 66 -17.30 0.87 15.31
C ILE A 66 -17.14 0.56 16.80
N THR A 67 -17.67 -0.59 17.20
CA THR A 67 -17.54 -1.12 18.55
C THR A 67 -16.12 -1.63 18.82
N LYS A 68 -15.81 -1.90 20.09
CA LYS A 68 -14.52 -2.49 20.48
C LYS A 68 -14.29 -3.88 19.87
N GLN A 69 -15.36 -4.63 19.62
CA GLN A 69 -15.27 -5.95 18.97
C GLN A 69 -14.94 -5.79 17.49
N GLU A 70 -15.64 -4.92 16.76
CA GLU A 70 -15.37 -4.60 15.36
C GLU A 70 -13.97 -4.05 15.19
N LEU A 71 -13.49 -3.20 16.11
CA LEU A 71 -12.11 -2.70 16.08
C LEU A 71 -11.06 -3.81 16.13
N ASN A 72 -11.32 -4.90 16.88
CA ASN A 72 -10.40 -6.06 16.89
C ASN A 72 -10.38 -6.80 15.54
N GLU A 73 -11.51 -6.85 14.83
CA GLU A 73 -11.56 -7.44 13.48
C GLU A 73 -10.80 -6.56 12.47
N GLU A 74 -10.98 -5.23 12.55
CA GLU A 74 -10.22 -4.29 11.74
C GLU A 74 -8.70 -4.42 12.00
N LEU A 75 -8.29 -4.52 13.25
CA LEU A 75 -6.88 -4.74 13.61
C LEU A 75 -6.31 -6.03 12.99
N LYS A 76 -7.09 -7.11 12.93
CA LYS A 76 -6.67 -8.36 12.27
C LYS A 76 -6.52 -8.18 10.76
N SER A 77 -7.43 -7.42 10.13
CA SER A 77 -7.47 -7.21 8.68
C SER A 77 -6.33 -6.27 8.21
N TYR A 78 -5.97 -5.26 9.01
CA TYR A 78 -4.97 -4.26 8.62
C TYR A 78 -3.55 -4.54 9.12
N ASN A 79 -3.37 -5.34 10.18
CA ASN A 79 -2.03 -5.69 10.67
C ASN A 79 -1.13 -6.40 9.64
N PRO A 80 -1.65 -7.26 8.74
CA PRO A 80 -0.85 -7.83 7.66
C PRO A 80 -0.20 -6.78 6.74
N LEU A 81 -0.83 -5.60 6.60
CA LEU A 81 -0.32 -4.52 5.76
C LEU A 81 0.78 -3.66 6.43
N VAL A 82 1.08 -3.92 7.70
CA VAL A 82 2.21 -3.26 8.39
C VAL A 82 3.50 -3.97 7.99
N PRO A 83 4.48 -3.26 7.34
CA PRO A 83 5.72 -3.89 6.91
C PRO A 83 6.47 -4.58 8.06
N ASP A 84 6.95 -5.79 7.84
CA ASP A 84 7.62 -6.61 8.86
C ASP A 84 9.12 -6.27 9.06
N GLY A 85 9.69 -5.40 8.23
CA GLY A 85 11.09 -5.00 8.21
C GLY A 85 11.91 -5.66 7.14
N ARG A 86 11.31 -6.56 6.39
CA ARG A 86 11.88 -7.26 5.25
C ARG A 86 10.97 -7.23 4.03
N GLU A 87 10.02 -6.31 4.05
CA GLU A 87 9.11 -6.09 2.94
C GLU A 87 8.73 -4.62 2.81
N LEU A 88 8.25 -4.27 1.63
CA LEU A 88 7.42 -3.10 1.42
C LEU A 88 6.00 -3.58 1.16
N THR A 89 5.03 -2.96 1.81
CA THR A 89 3.61 -3.20 1.54
C THR A 89 3.01 -1.98 0.85
N ALA A 90 2.09 -2.20 -0.06
CA ALA A 90 1.44 -1.12 -0.78
C ALA A 90 -0.03 -1.42 -1.07
N THR A 91 -0.85 -0.38 -0.98
CA THR A 91 -2.20 -0.37 -1.53
C THR A 91 -2.11 0.17 -2.96
N MET A 92 -2.37 -0.67 -3.94
CA MET A 92 -2.51 -0.24 -5.33
C MET A 92 -3.96 0.12 -5.60
N MET A 93 -4.17 1.30 -6.20
CA MET A 93 -5.49 1.79 -6.60
C MET A 93 -5.54 2.04 -8.10
N ILE A 94 -6.65 1.63 -8.73
CA ILE A 94 -7.00 2.02 -10.10
C ILE A 94 -7.98 3.19 -10.02
N GLU A 95 -7.47 4.39 -10.27
CA GLU A 95 -8.16 5.66 -10.05
C GLU A 95 -8.77 6.16 -11.39
N ILE A 96 -10.02 5.82 -11.63
CA ILE A 96 -10.82 6.26 -12.79
C ILE A 96 -12.15 6.81 -12.28
N ASP A 97 -12.42 8.10 -12.46
CA ASP A 97 -13.60 8.78 -11.93
C ASP A 97 -14.91 8.26 -12.54
N ASP A 98 -14.96 8.13 -13.86
CA ASP A 98 -16.14 7.66 -14.57
C ASP A 98 -16.43 6.18 -14.26
N PRO A 99 -17.61 5.85 -13.68
CA PRO A 99 -17.93 4.49 -13.26
C PRO A 99 -18.02 3.49 -14.43
N LEU A 100 -18.51 3.90 -15.59
CA LEU A 100 -18.64 3.01 -16.74
C LEU A 100 -17.27 2.72 -17.35
N ARG A 101 -16.45 3.74 -17.52
CA ARG A 101 -15.06 3.61 -17.96
C ARG A 101 -14.27 2.74 -17.00
N ARG A 102 -14.39 2.97 -15.69
CA ARG A 102 -13.75 2.16 -14.64
C ARG A 102 -14.16 0.70 -14.73
N LYS A 103 -15.47 0.40 -14.82
CA LYS A 103 -15.99 -0.95 -14.96
C LYS A 103 -15.39 -1.67 -16.19
N ASN A 104 -15.41 -1.01 -17.34
CA ASN A 104 -14.90 -1.56 -18.61
C ASN A 104 -13.37 -1.76 -18.56
N PHE A 105 -12.65 -0.89 -17.86
CA PHE A 105 -11.20 -1.02 -17.71
C PHE A 105 -10.86 -2.18 -16.79
N LEU A 106 -11.47 -2.28 -15.61
CA LEU A 106 -11.25 -3.35 -14.65
C LEU A 106 -11.62 -4.75 -15.19
N SER A 107 -12.57 -4.84 -16.12
CA SER A 107 -12.94 -6.13 -16.73
C SER A 107 -11.86 -6.73 -17.63
N ARG A 108 -10.81 -5.97 -17.98
CA ARG A 108 -9.68 -6.40 -18.81
C ARG A 108 -8.38 -6.59 -18.02
N LEU A 109 -8.39 -6.26 -16.72
CA LEU A 109 -7.20 -6.27 -15.88
C LEU A 109 -7.14 -7.47 -14.92
N GLY A 110 -7.78 -8.57 -15.23
CA GLY A 110 -7.74 -9.77 -14.36
C GLY A 110 -6.30 -10.23 -14.11
N GLY A 111 -5.92 -10.42 -12.84
CA GLY A 111 -4.58 -10.83 -12.44
C GLY A 111 -3.51 -9.71 -12.48
N VAL A 112 -3.91 -8.44 -12.59
CA VAL A 112 -2.98 -7.29 -12.61
C VAL A 112 -2.10 -7.24 -11.37
N GLU A 113 -2.59 -7.66 -10.22
CA GLU A 113 -1.88 -7.73 -8.94
C GLU A 113 -0.62 -8.61 -9.00
N GLU A 114 -0.62 -9.66 -9.81
CA GLU A 114 0.53 -10.57 -10.00
C GLU A 114 1.57 -10.00 -10.99
N LYS A 115 1.22 -8.91 -11.68
CA LYS A 115 2.07 -8.27 -12.70
C LYS A 115 2.77 -7.03 -12.19
N VAL A 116 2.59 -6.68 -10.90
CA VAL A 116 3.27 -5.55 -10.28
C VAL A 116 4.65 -5.99 -9.80
N LYS A 117 5.68 -5.19 -10.10
CA LYS A 117 7.07 -5.52 -9.71
C LYS A 117 7.88 -4.29 -9.38
N ILE A 118 8.85 -4.45 -8.45
CA ILE A 118 9.95 -3.52 -8.22
C ILE A 118 11.18 -4.04 -8.96
N VAL A 119 11.86 -3.17 -9.70
CA VAL A 119 13.10 -3.47 -10.42
C VAL A 119 14.23 -2.67 -9.80
N ILE A 120 15.34 -3.33 -9.44
CA ILE A 120 16.55 -2.73 -8.86
C ILE A 120 17.75 -3.24 -9.66
N GLY A 121 18.26 -2.44 -10.58
CA GLY A 121 19.30 -2.92 -11.50
C GLY A 121 18.81 -4.15 -12.29
N SER A 122 19.45 -5.30 -12.08
CA SER A 122 19.05 -6.59 -12.70
C SER A 122 18.05 -7.40 -11.89
N HIS A 123 17.74 -7.00 -10.65
CA HIS A 123 16.81 -7.74 -9.79
C HIS A 123 15.37 -7.32 -10.04
N GLN A 124 14.45 -8.29 -9.99
CA GLN A 124 13.02 -8.06 -10.08
C GLN A 124 12.33 -8.71 -8.88
N ILE A 125 11.49 -7.96 -8.20
CA ILE A 125 10.70 -8.39 -7.05
C ILE A 125 9.24 -8.25 -7.44
N TYR A 126 8.57 -9.37 -7.69
CA TYR A 126 7.14 -9.37 -7.97
C TYR A 126 6.35 -9.22 -6.69
N ALA A 127 5.21 -8.53 -6.79
CA ALA A 127 4.27 -8.42 -5.70
C ALA A 127 3.63 -9.77 -5.40
N GLU A 128 3.43 -10.05 -4.13
CA GLU A 128 2.54 -11.10 -3.63
C GLU A 128 1.24 -10.42 -3.19
N SER A 129 0.10 -10.86 -3.72
CA SER A 129 -1.21 -10.38 -3.28
C SER A 129 -1.68 -11.17 -2.05
N GLU A 130 -2.58 -10.57 -1.25
CA GLU A 130 -3.26 -11.31 -0.20
C GLU A 130 -4.12 -12.44 -0.78
N LYS A 131 -3.96 -13.66 -0.23
CA LYS A 131 -4.60 -14.88 -0.75
C LYS A 131 -6.02 -15.09 -0.23
N ASP A 132 -6.42 -14.34 0.80
CA ASP A 132 -7.68 -14.56 1.51
C ASP A 132 -8.90 -13.98 0.79
N ILE A 133 -8.70 -13.17 -0.23
CA ILE A 133 -9.77 -12.50 -0.98
C ILE A 133 -9.47 -12.60 -2.47
N ASP A 134 -10.34 -13.31 -3.20
CA ASP A 134 -10.33 -13.27 -4.67
C ASP A 134 -10.62 -11.85 -5.16
N ARG A 135 -9.59 -11.16 -5.65
CA ARG A 135 -9.68 -9.80 -6.19
C ARG A 135 -10.14 -9.77 -7.65
N THR A 136 -10.06 -10.91 -8.33
CA THR A 136 -10.51 -11.08 -9.71
C THR A 136 -11.70 -12.03 -9.74
N THR A 137 -12.81 -11.60 -10.35
CA THR A 137 -14.00 -12.45 -10.51
C THR A 137 -13.75 -13.55 -11.55
N ARG A 138 -14.62 -14.57 -11.57
CA ARG A 138 -14.54 -15.67 -12.57
C ARG A 138 -14.63 -15.17 -14.02
N GLU A 139 -15.27 -14.01 -14.24
CA GLU A 139 -15.39 -13.35 -15.54
C GLU A 139 -14.16 -12.46 -15.87
N GLY A 140 -13.11 -12.48 -15.02
CA GLY A 140 -11.85 -11.76 -15.26
C GLY A 140 -11.87 -10.28 -14.83
N LYS A 141 -12.94 -9.80 -14.18
CA LYS A 141 -12.98 -8.42 -13.66
C LYS A 141 -12.21 -8.36 -12.34
N THR A 142 -11.19 -7.49 -12.31
CA THR A 142 -10.40 -7.25 -11.09
C THR A 142 -11.01 -6.16 -10.18
N SER A 143 -10.53 -6.08 -8.93
CA SER A 143 -10.83 -5.00 -7.99
C SER A 143 -10.16 -3.69 -8.45
N ALA A 144 -10.68 -2.55 -7.99
CA ALA A 144 -10.00 -1.26 -8.11
C ALA A 144 -8.93 -1.05 -7.01
N VAL A 145 -8.89 -1.92 -6.02
CA VAL A 145 -7.96 -1.83 -4.87
C VAL A 145 -7.32 -3.19 -4.63
N HIS A 146 -5.99 -3.23 -4.55
CA HIS A 146 -5.20 -4.42 -4.26
C HIS A 146 -4.19 -4.14 -3.16
N PHE A 147 -3.99 -5.09 -2.27
CA PHE A 147 -2.94 -5.07 -1.26
C PHE A 147 -1.78 -5.95 -1.71
N LEU A 148 -0.59 -5.38 -1.72
CA LEU A 148 0.59 -5.94 -2.33
C LEU A 148 1.75 -5.99 -1.34
N HIS A 149 2.49 -7.11 -1.34
CA HIS A 149 3.67 -7.33 -0.53
C HIS A 149 4.88 -7.55 -1.42
N PHE A 150 5.94 -6.79 -1.24
CA PHE A 150 7.20 -6.96 -1.93
C PHE A 150 8.24 -7.46 -0.94
N LYS A 151 8.64 -8.73 -1.04
CA LYS A 151 9.57 -9.37 -0.11
C LYS A 151 11.03 -9.09 -0.47
N PHE A 152 11.81 -8.73 0.53
CA PHE A 152 13.21 -8.39 0.39
C PHE A 152 14.11 -9.33 1.21
N ASN A 153 15.15 -9.86 0.61
CA ASN A 153 16.28 -10.43 1.32
C ASN A 153 17.33 -9.36 1.64
N ASN A 154 18.39 -9.69 2.36
CA ASN A 154 19.43 -8.73 2.74
C ASN A 154 20.10 -8.07 1.53
N GLU A 155 20.39 -8.84 0.48
CA GLU A 155 21.01 -8.35 -0.75
C GLU A 155 20.14 -7.29 -1.44
N LEU A 156 18.83 -7.56 -1.55
CA LEU A 156 17.85 -6.65 -2.15
C LEU A 156 17.65 -5.38 -1.31
N VAL A 157 17.70 -5.49 0.03
CA VAL A 157 17.64 -4.33 0.92
C VAL A 157 18.86 -3.43 0.70
N GLU A 158 20.06 -4.00 0.64
CA GLU A 158 21.28 -3.22 0.35
C GLU A 158 21.26 -2.62 -1.06
N ALA A 159 20.80 -3.39 -2.05
CA ALA A 159 20.62 -2.89 -3.41
C ALA A 159 19.60 -1.73 -3.47
N PHE A 160 18.51 -1.81 -2.71
CA PHE A 160 17.48 -0.75 -2.62
C PHE A 160 18.04 0.52 -1.97
N LYS A 161 18.83 0.39 -0.90
CA LYS A 161 19.45 1.52 -0.20
C LYS A 161 20.59 2.17 -0.99
N ASN A 162 21.21 1.46 -1.93
CA ASN A 162 22.33 1.97 -2.71
C ASN A 162 21.86 3.02 -3.73
N LYS A 163 22.30 4.27 -3.55
CA LYS A 163 21.93 5.42 -4.39
C LYS A 163 22.40 5.31 -5.85
N ASN A 164 23.37 4.45 -6.14
CA ASN A 164 23.84 4.22 -7.51
C ASN A 164 22.89 3.34 -8.32
N ASN A 165 21.98 2.61 -7.67
CA ASN A 165 21.01 1.78 -8.36
C ASN A 165 19.78 2.60 -8.75
N MET A 166 19.36 2.50 -10.01
CA MET A 166 18.04 2.96 -10.43
C MET A 166 17.00 1.97 -9.88
N ILE A 167 15.96 2.50 -9.27
CA ILE A 167 14.80 1.71 -8.83
C ILE A 167 13.58 2.13 -9.63
N GLN A 168 12.88 1.13 -10.15
CA GLN A 168 11.65 1.33 -10.89
C GLN A 168 10.55 0.48 -10.25
N ILE A 169 9.32 0.94 -10.35
CA ILE A 169 8.13 0.12 -10.11
C ILE A 169 7.34 0.02 -11.39
N GLY A 170 6.84 -1.16 -11.70
CA GLY A 170 6.13 -1.41 -12.93
C GLY A 170 4.94 -2.33 -12.79
N ILE A 171 4.03 -2.19 -13.74
CA ILE A 171 2.93 -3.11 -13.98
C ILE A 171 3.15 -3.67 -15.37
N ASP A 172 3.32 -5.00 -15.46
CA ASP A 172 3.65 -5.74 -16.69
C ASP A 172 2.43 -6.59 -17.13
N HIS A 173 1.30 -5.88 -17.34
CA HIS A 173 0.06 -6.50 -17.80
C HIS A 173 -0.21 -6.11 -19.25
N GLU A 174 -0.72 -7.04 -20.08
CA GLU A 174 -0.96 -6.84 -21.51
C GLU A 174 -1.80 -5.60 -21.82
N GLU A 175 -2.83 -5.35 -21.01
CA GLU A 175 -3.73 -4.20 -21.14
C GLU A 175 -3.23 -2.95 -20.38
N TYR A 176 -2.14 -3.07 -19.59
CA TYR A 176 -1.61 -1.98 -18.80
C TYR A 176 -0.11 -2.14 -18.48
N GLY A 177 0.74 -1.86 -19.45
CA GLY A 177 2.19 -1.92 -19.33
C GLY A 177 2.80 -0.55 -19.03
N HIS A 178 3.23 -0.28 -17.78
CA HIS A 178 3.83 0.99 -17.38
C HIS A 178 4.96 0.81 -16.38
N LEU A 179 5.94 1.71 -16.43
CA LEU A 179 7.08 1.80 -15.52
C LEU A 179 7.18 3.22 -14.97
N SER A 180 7.49 3.35 -13.68
CA SER A 180 7.80 4.62 -13.01
C SER A 180 9.11 4.51 -12.25
N ILE A 181 9.93 5.57 -12.31
CA ILE A 181 11.18 5.65 -11.56
C ILE A 181 10.90 6.13 -10.14
N ILE A 182 11.44 5.43 -9.15
CA ILE A 182 11.39 5.84 -7.75
C ILE A 182 12.45 6.92 -7.52
N SER A 183 12.02 8.13 -7.14
CA SER A 183 12.93 9.23 -6.82
C SER A 183 13.72 8.96 -5.54
N ASP A 184 14.85 9.65 -5.36
CA ASP A 184 15.66 9.50 -4.14
C ASP A 184 14.89 9.81 -2.86
N LYS A 185 14.01 10.80 -2.87
CA LYS A 185 13.16 11.15 -1.71
C LYS A 185 12.20 10.03 -1.35
N VAL A 186 11.58 9.40 -2.34
CA VAL A 186 10.70 8.24 -2.13
C VAL A 186 11.52 7.06 -1.65
N ARG A 187 12.69 6.78 -2.27
CA ARG A 187 13.60 5.73 -1.83
C ARG A 187 14.00 5.89 -0.37
N GLU A 188 14.47 7.08 0.03
CA GLU A 188 14.90 7.38 1.39
C GLU A 188 13.76 7.19 2.41
N GLU A 189 12.53 7.55 2.03
CA GLU A 189 11.37 7.34 2.87
C GLU A 189 11.04 5.85 3.02
N LEU A 190 10.97 5.12 1.91
CA LEU A 190 10.62 3.69 1.91
C LEU A 190 11.71 2.83 2.56
N ALA A 191 12.98 3.22 2.45
CA ALA A 191 14.09 2.51 3.07
C ALA A 191 14.01 2.46 4.61
N LYS A 192 13.21 3.32 5.24
CA LYS A 192 12.97 3.31 6.69
C LYS A 192 12.18 2.08 7.15
N GLU A 193 11.49 1.40 6.25
CA GLU A 193 10.76 0.18 6.57
C GLU A 193 11.69 -1.03 6.76
N PHE A 194 12.91 -0.98 6.26
CA PHE A 194 13.86 -2.09 6.41
C PHE A 194 14.67 -2.00 7.71
N ILE A 195 14.83 -3.16 8.37
CA ILE A 195 15.65 -3.33 9.58
C ILE A 195 17.08 -3.77 9.18
#